data_941210bbb6cf6d92649e49cb2c10d6c3
#
_entry.id   941210bbb6cf6d92649e49cb2c10d6c3
#
_cell.length_a   1.000
_cell.length_b   1.000
_cell.length_c   1.000
_cell.angle_alpha   90.00
_cell.angle_beta   90.00
_cell.angle_gamma   90.00
#
_symmetry.space_group_name_H-M   'P 1'
#
loop_
_entity.id
_entity.type
_entity.pdbx_description
1 polymer ?
#
loop_
_entity_poly.entity_id
_entity_poly.type
_entity_poly.pdbx_seq_one_letter_code
_entity_poly.pdbx_strand_id
1 'polypeptide(L)'
;MELNPSAQYADDRNLRARQRLWTCQVPSFDIVGWVLDLAGVMPGMRVLDAGCGNGMYLRALRERQVDAVGCDLSPGMLRRAGHPALVNADVTALPTHDGAFDVVLAAHLLDLVPERRTAIGELSRVLAPGGTCVAVTNGAEHLRSLRGLIERAVWASTPGWRMRAPTGAAFTAQNGAAQLGVAFHEVTCIRPSQVSQVVIEDATVAADYVNRLASHYQVEVARPWREVVSDV
;
A
#
# COMPACT_ATOMS: atom_id res chain seq x y z
N MET A 1 13.35 -18.12 2.48
CA MET A 1 14.00 -16.81 2.62
C MET A 1 12.86 -15.79 2.65
N GLU A 2 12.68 -15.11 3.77
CA GLU A 2 11.61 -14.14 3.94
C GLU A 2 11.88 -12.91 3.07
N LEU A 3 10.83 -12.34 2.51
CA LEU A 3 10.91 -11.07 1.80
C LEU A 3 11.42 -10.02 2.76
N ASN A 4 12.49 -9.33 2.39
CA ASN A 4 12.97 -8.19 3.16
C ASN A 4 12.25 -6.91 2.65
N PRO A 5 11.20 -6.44 3.32
CA PRO A 5 10.47 -5.24 2.91
C PRO A 5 11.39 -4.02 2.78
N SER A 6 12.43 -3.95 3.63
CA SER A 6 13.40 -2.85 3.63
C SER A 6 14.13 -2.70 2.29
N ALA A 7 14.46 -3.79 1.61
CA ALA A 7 15.13 -3.72 0.30
C ALA A 7 14.19 -3.24 -0.82
N GLN A 8 12.91 -3.64 -0.76
CA GLN A 8 11.91 -3.27 -1.75
C GLN A 8 11.54 -1.78 -1.68
N TYR A 9 11.57 -1.21 -0.50
CA TYR A 9 11.21 0.18 -0.22
C TYR A 9 12.40 1.06 0.16
N ALA A 10 13.63 0.63 -0.18
CA ALA A 10 14.84 1.46 0.02
C ALA A 10 14.74 2.85 -0.64
N ASP A 11 13.97 2.93 -1.72
CA ASP A 11 13.55 4.17 -2.39
C ASP A 11 12.13 4.02 -2.98
N ASP A 12 11.62 5.10 -3.59
CA ASP A 12 10.25 5.15 -4.09
C ASP A 12 10.05 4.61 -5.52
N ARG A 13 11.08 4.06 -6.17
CA ARG A 13 10.99 3.60 -7.57
C ARG A 13 9.94 2.51 -7.76
N ASN A 14 9.92 1.52 -6.88
CA ASN A 14 8.94 0.44 -6.93
C ASN A 14 7.52 0.95 -6.63
N LEU A 15 7.38 1.88 -5.69
CA LEU A 15 6.10 2.49 -5.36
C LEU A 15 5.58 3.34 -6.53
N ARG A 16 6.43 4.13 -7.18
CA ARG A 16 6.06 4.93 -8.37
C ARG A 16 5.58 4.06 -9.53
N ALA A 17 6.22 2.94 -9.80
CA ALA A 17 5.78 2.04 -10.86
C ALA A 17 4.35 1.51 -10.58
N ARG A 18 4.03 1.19 -9.31
CA ARG A 18 2.67 0.82 -8.90
C ARG A 18 1.69 1.99 -9.03
N GLN A 19 2.09 3.19 -8.60
CA GLN A 19 1.25 4.39 -8.71
C GLN A 19 0.96 4.76 -10.17
N ARG A 20 1.90 4.52 -11.11
CA ARG A 20 1.67 4.70 -12.54
C ARG A 20 0.56 3.80 -13.08
N LEU A 21 0.37 2.59 -12.59
CA LEU A 21 -0.78 1.76 -12.99
C LEU A 21 -2.12 2.41 -12.63
N TRP A 22 -2.18 3.17 -11.54
CA TRP A 22 -3.41 3.87 -11.16
C TRP A 22 -3.77 5.00 -12.12
N THR A 23 -2.78 5.61 -12.80
CA THR A 23 -3.05 6.60 -13.86
C THR A 23 -3.67 5.97 -15.12
N CYS A 24 -3.60 4.64 -15.25
CA CYS A 24 -4.22 3.88 -16.33
C CYS A 24 -5.64 3.39 -15.97
N GLN A 25 -6.24 3.87 -14.89
CA GLN A 25 -7.61 3.51 -14.52
C GLN A 25 -8.66 4.17 -15.42
N VAL A 26 -9.58 3.37 -15.93
CA VAL A 26 -10.70 3.83 -16.75
C VAL A 26 -12.02 3.28 -16.18
N PRO A 27 -12.96 4.13 -15.80
CA PRO A 27 -12.80 5.57 -15.60
C PRO A 27 -11.77 5.88 -14.48
N SER A 28 -11.17 7.06 -14.51
CA SER A 28 -10.22 7.50 -13.47
C SER A 28 -10.90 7.59 -12.11
N PHE A 29 -10.15 7.28 -11.04
CA PHE A 29 -10.66 7.32 -9.68
C PHE A 29 -9.67 7.97 -8.73
N ASP A 30 -10.09 9.03 -8.04
CA ASP A 30 -9.30 9.66 -6.99
C ASP A 30 -9.44 8.90 -5.68
N ILE A 31 -8.62 7.86 -5.52
CA ILE A 31 -8.59 7.05 -4.30
C ILE A 31 -8.17 7.87 -3.07
N VAL A 32 -7.27 8.84 -3.23
CA VAL A 32 -6.76 9.63 -2.10
C VAL A 32 -7.84 10.55 -1.56
N GLY A 33 -8.47 11.34 -2.43
CA GLY A 33 -9.59 12.22 -2.06
C GLY A 33 -10.73 11.42 -1.42
N TRP A 34 -11.12 10.31 -2.03
CA TRP A 34 -12.18 9.44 -1.54
C TRP A 34 -11.89 8.87 -0.14
N VAL A 35 -10.66 8.41 0.12
CA VAL A 35 -10.23 7.89 1.43
C VAL A 35 -10.26 8.99 2.49
N LEU A 36 -9.79 10.20 2.18
CA LEU A 36 -9.82 11.32 3.10
C LEU A 36 -11.25 11.78 3.41
N ASP A 37 -12.16 11.71 2.45
CA ASP A 37 -13.58 12.02 2.66
C ASP A 37 -14.25 10.96 3.55
N LEU A 38 -13.96 9.67 3.34
CA LEU A 38 -14.42 8.59 4.22
C LEU A 38 -13.90 8.73 5.65
N ALA A 39 -12.64 9.17 5.80
CA ALA A 39 -12.04 9.40 7.10
C ALA A 39 -12.66 10.63 7.83
N GLY A 40 -13.45 11.44 7.14
CA GLY A 40 -14.04 12.65 7.69
C GLY A 40 -13.00 13.71 8.07
N VAL A 41 -11.88 13.75 7.35
CA VAL A 41 -10.76 14.64 7.66
C VAL A 41 -11.15 16.10 7.47
N MET A 42 -10.97 16.91 8.53
CA MET A 42 -11.26 18.35 8.55
C MET A 42 -10.08 19.16 9.10
N PRO A 43 -9.96 20.45 8.74
CA PRO A 43 -8.99 21.36 9.35
C PRO A 43 -9.04 21.34 10.88
N GLY A 44 -7.87 21.34 11.51
CA GLY A 44 -7.73 21.29 12.97
C GLY A 44 -7.67 19.88 13.56
N MET A 45 -7.95 18.83 12.76
CA MET A 45 -7.72 17.45 13.19
C MET A 45 -6.23 17.08 13.12
N ARG A 46 -5.79 16.23 14.04
CA ARG A 46 -4.45 15.61 14.07
C ARG A 46 -4.52 14.28 13.34
N VAL A 47 -3.77 14.14 12.26
CA VAL A 47 -3.81 12.94 11.41
C VAL A 47 -2.45 12.24 11.40
N LEU A 48 -2.44 10.94 11.61
CA LEU A 48 -1.28 10.08 11.36
C LEU A 48 -1.45 9.37 10.01
N ASP A 49 -0.46 9.51 9.13
CA ASP A 49 -0.30 8.66 7.93
C ASP A 49 0.76 7.59 8.24
N ALA A 50 0.31 6.43 8.71
CA ALA A 50 1.15 5.30 9.06
C ALA A 50 1.54 4.52 7.80
N GLY A 51 2.86 4.35 7.57
CA GLY A 51 3.38 3.85 6.30
C GLY A 51 3.22 4.86 5.18
N CYS A 52 3.56 6.13 5.43
CA CYS A 52 3.28 7.25 4.52
C CYS A 52 4.00 7.16 3.16
N GLY A 53 4.99 6.27 3.02
CA GLY A 53 5.74 6.08 1.78
C GLY A 53 6.34 7.39 1.25
N ASN A 54 6.12 7.66 -0.02
CA ASN A 54 6.55 8.90 -0.67
C ASN A 54 5.62 10.11 -0.41
N GLY A 55 4.73 10.03 0.57
CA GLY A 55 3.93 11.15 1.06
C GLY A 55 2.71 11.52 0.21
N MET A 56 2.12 10.56 -0.49
CA MET A 56 0.94 10.82 -1.34
C MET A 56 -0.24 11.38 -0.55
N TYR A 57 -0.61 10.75 0.56
CA TYR A 57 -1.67 11.23 1.45
C TYR A 57 -1.28 12.51 2.19
N LEU A 58 -0.01 12.64 2.62
CA LEU A 58 0.49 13.85 3.28
C LEU A 58 0.35 15.10 2.41
N ARG A 59 0.58 14.97 1.09
CA ARG A 59 0.35 16.09 0.15
C ARG A 59 -1.11 16.50 0.10
N ALA A 60 -2.03 15.55 -0.01
CA ALA A 60 -3.46 15.83 -0.05
C ALA A 60 -3.98 16.39 1.28
N LEU A 61 -3.46 15.91 2.42
CA LEU A 61 -3.78 16.48 3.74
C LEU A 61 -3.33 17.92 3.86
N ARG A 62 -2.13 18.26 3.37
CA ARG A 62 -1.64 19.64 3.36
C ARG A 62 -2.51 20.56 2.49
N GLU A 63 -2.98 20.08 1.34
CA GLU A 63 -3.92 20.83 0.48
C GLU A 63 -5.25 21.09 1.18
N ARG A 64 -5.67 20.19 2.08
CA ARG A 64 -6.85 20.36 2.95
C ARG A 64 -6.58 21.16 4.23
N GLN A 65 -5.37 21.70 4.41
CA GLN A 65 -4.94 22.46 5.59
C GLN A 65 -5.08 21.67 6.91
N VAL A 66 -4.72 20.38 6.86
CA VAL A 66 -4.79 19.47 7.99
C VAL A 66 -3.40 19.22 8.55
N ASP A 67 -3.26 19.26 9.88
CA ASP A 67 -2.03 18.91 10.57
C ASP A 67 -1.81 17.38 10.52
N ALA A 68 -0.76 16.97 9.83
CA ALA A 68 -0.47 15.55 9.64
C ALA A 68 0.97 15.21 10.03
N VAL A 69 1.13 14.01 10.58
CA VAL A 69 2.43 13.39 10.83
C VAL A 69 2.53 12.16 9.93
N GLY A 70 3.62 12.04 9.19
CA GLY A 70 3.94 10.85 8.41
C GLY A 70 4.90 9.94 9.16
N CYS A 71 4.62 8.65 9.19
CA CYS A 71 5.51 7.63 9.74
C CYS A 71 5.83 6.58 8.67
N ASP A 72 7.09 6.20 8.52
CA ASP A 72 7.52 5.10 7.64
C ASP A 72 8.78 4.45 8.17
N LEU A 73 8.90 3.14 7.98
CA LEU A 73 10.08 2.37 8.36
C LEU A 73 11.29 2.70 7.48
N SER A 74 11.06 3.17 6.25
CA SER A 74 12.09 3.46 5.26
C SER A 74 12.54 4.93 5.29
N PRO A 75 13.79 5.21 5.68
CA PRO A 75 14.35 6.57 5.55
C PRO A 75 14.38 7.05 4.08
N GLY A 76 14.47 6.12 3.13
CA GLY A 76 14.44 6.43 1.70
C GLY A 76 13.08 6.98 1.25
N MET A 77 12.00 6.41 1.75
CA MET A 77 10.64 6.89 1.52
C MET A 77 10.43 8.26 2.17
N LEU A 78 10.82 8.43 3.43
CA LEU A 78 10.69 9.70 4.15
C LEU A 78 11.40 10.86 3.45
N ARG A 79 12.59 10.63 2.89
CA ARG A 79 13.28 11.65 2.09
C ARG A 79 12.48 12.09 0.86
N ARG A 80 11.63 11.22 0.31
CA ARG A 80 10.77 11.50 -0.85
C ARG A 80 9.42 12.10 -0.48
N ALA A 81 8.95 11.85 0.74
CA ALA A 81 7.68 12.37 1.22
C ALA A 81 7.64 13.90 1.25
N GLY A 82 8.77 14.56 1.55
CA GLY A 82 8.91 16.01 1.48
C GLY A 82 7.95 16.77 2.41
N HIS A 83 7.63 16.18 3.58
CA HIS A 83 6.74 16.75 4.57
C HIS A 83 7.53 17.21 5.82
N PRO A 84 7.14 18.31 6.50
CA PRO A 84 7.89 18.83 7.66
C PRO A 84 7.82 17.93 8.90
N ALA A 85 6.72 17.20 9.09
CA ALA A 85 6.50 16.33 10.23
C ALA A 85 6.59 14.85 9.80
N LEU A 86 7.79 14.29 9.86
CA LEU A 86 8.09 12.89 9.50
C LEU A 86 8.81 12.18 10.64
N VAL A 87 8.43 10.93 10.87
CA VAL A 87 9.02 10.05 11.89
C VAL A 87 9.46 8.75 11.23
N ASN A 88 10.73 8.39 11.44
CA ASN A 88 11.21 7.07 11.05
C ASN A 88 10.91 6.09 12.19
N ALA A 89 9.90 5.26 12.02
CA ALA A 89 9.46 4.30 13.02
C ALA A 89 8.80 3.07 12.40
N ASP A 90 8.81 1.99 13.17
CA ASP A 90 8.03 0.79 12.88
C ASP A 90 6.59 1.00 13.38
N VAL A 91 5.60 0.64 12.57
CA VAL A 91 4.18 0.72 12.93
C VAL A 91 3.82 -0.19 14.10
N THR A 92 4.65 -1.18 14.42
CA THR A 92 4.49 -2.08 15.57
C THR A 92 4.94 -1.45 16.90
N ALA A 93 5.59 -0.27 16.85
CA ALA A 93 6.09 0.46 18.01
C ALA A 93 6.15 1.97 17.71
N LEU A 94 4.97 2.60 17.62
CA LEU A 94 4.86 4.02 17.28
C LEU A 94 5.34 4.90 18.44
N PRO A 95 6.30 5.83 18.22
CA PRO A 95 6.88 6.68 19.27
C PRO A 95 5.98 7.87 19.60
N THR A 96 4.74 7.59 19.97
CA THR A 96 3.75 8.61 20.34
C THR A 96 2.85 8.08 21.47
N HIS A 97 2.25 9.00 22.23
CA HIS A 97 1.36 8.65 23.33
C HIS A 97 0.00 8.12 22.83
N ASP A 98 -0.74 7.51 23.74
CA ASP A 98 -2.10 7.04 23.48
C ASP A 98 -3.03 8.22 23.14
N GLY A 99 -3.94 8.02 22.19
CA GLY A 99 -4.92 9.01 21.82
C GLY A 99 -4.36 10.29 21.17
N ALA A 100 -3.17 10.19 20.56
CA ALA A 100 -2.50 11.36 19.96
C ALA A 100 -3.20 11.92 18.72
N PHE A 101 -3.95 11.08 17.98
CA PHE A 101 -4.50 11.42 16.67
C PHE A 101 -6.02 11.23 16.62
N ASP A 102 -6.68 12.14 15.92
CA ASP A 102 -8.12 12.08 15.68
C ASP A 102 -8.45 11.15 14.50
N VAL A 103 -7.50 11.03 13.54
CA VAL A 103 -7.58 10.12 12.40
C VAL A 103 -6.25 9.42 12.20
N VAL A 104 -6.30 8.12 11.92
CA VAL A 104 -5.14 7.28 11.54
C VAL A 104 -5.39 6.67 10.18
N LEU A 105 -4.49 6.92 9.23
CA LEU A 105 -4.48 6.30 7.92
C LEU A 105 -3.45 5.17 7.89
N ALA A 106 -3.83 4.01 7.36
CA ALA A 106 -2.95 2.85 7.12
C ALA A 106 -3.17 2.36 5.67
N ALA A 107 -2.67 3.16 4.71
CA ALA A 107 -2.92 2.93 3.30
C ALA A 107 -1.88 1.97 2.68
N HIS A 108 -2.31 0.76 2.27
CA HIS A 108 -1.46 -0.28 1.70
C HIS A 108 -0.26 -0.64 2.60
N LEU A 109 -0.48 -0.62 3.90
CA LEU A 109 0.52 -0.88 4.92
C LEU A 109 0.38 -2.29 5.50
N LEU A 110 -0.81 -2.65 5.98
CA LEU A 110 -1.03 -3.85 6.78
C LEU A 110 -0.77 -5.16 6.03
N ASP A 111 -0.78 -5.14 4.71
CA ASP A 111 -0.39 -6.28 3.88
C ASP A 111 1.13 -6.53 3.89
N LEU A 112 1.94 -5.54 4.27
CA LEU A 112 3.39 -5.61 4.31
C LEU A 112 3.96 -5.92 5.71
N VAL A 113 3.12 -5.82 6.76
CA VAL A 113 3.56 -5.99 8.16
C VAL A 113 3.40 -7.45 8.59
N PRO A 114 4.51 -8.14 8.97
CA PRO A 114 4.44 -9.52 9.49
C PRO A 114 3.67 -9.58 10.82
N GLU A 115 4.05 -8.76 11.80
CA GLU A 115 3.44 -8.67 13.14
C GLU A 115 2.17 -7.80 13.12
N ARG A 116 1.26 -8.12 12.22
CA ARG A 116 0.07 -7.34 11.89
C ARG A 116 -0.83 -7.05 13.08
N ARG A 117 -0.98 -8.04 13.98
CA ARG A 117 -1.79 -7.87 15.20
C ARG A 117 -1.22 -6.79 16.10
N THR A 118 0.09 -6.73 16.26
CA THR A 118 0.78 -5.69 17.04
C THR A 118 0.59 -4.33 16.40
N ALA A 119 0.78 -4.24 15.08
CA ALA A 119 0.56 -2.99 14.34
C ALA A 119 -0.89 -2.48 14.48
N ILE A 120 -1.88 -3.36 14.35
CA ILE A 120 -3.30 -3.00 14.54
C ILE A 120 -3.54 -2.49 15.97
N GLY A 121 -2.93 -3.11 16.99
CA GLY A 121 -2.98 -2.63 18.36
C GLY A 121 -2.38 -1.23 18.54
N GLU A 122 -1.23 -0.96 17.91
CA GLU A 122 -0.58 0.35 17.94
C GLU A 122 -1.42 1.44 17.24
N LEU A 123 -1.98 1.13 16.05
CA LEU A 123 -2.89 2.05 15.35
C LEU A 123 -4.12 2.40 16.20
N SER A 124 -4.65 1.42 16.94
CA SER A 124 -5.75 1.65 17.88
C SER A 124 -5.32 2.45 19.10
N ARG A 125 -4.13 2.17 19.67
CA ARG A 125 -3.60 2.86 20.85
C ARG A 125 -3.39 4.35 20.61
N VAL A 126 -2.83 4.71 19.47
CA VAL A 126 -2.53 6.12 19.15
C VAL A 126 -3.75 6.92 18.70
N LEU A 127 -4.87 6.24 18.43
CA LEU A 127 -6.13 6.87 18.03
C LEU A 127 -6.87 7.41 19.26
N ALA A 128 -7.34 8.65 19.18
CA ALA A 128 -8.15 9.27 20.22
C ALA A 128 -9.49 8.54 20.40
N PRO A 129 -10.10 8.56 21.60
CA PRO A 129 -11.44 8.05 21.79
C PRO A 129 -12.44 8.68 20.80
N GLY A 130 -13.18 7.85 20.08
CA GLY A 130 -14.11 8.30 19.02
C GLY A 130 -13.43 8.69 17.70
N GLY A 131 -12.11 8.54 17.59
CA GLY A 131 -11.37 8.78 16.35
C GLY A 131 -11.60 7.69 15.30
N THR A 132 -11.17 7.97 14.06
CA THR A 132 -11.37 7.08 12.90
C THR A 132 -10.04 6.50 12.41
N CYS A 133 -9.97 5.18 12.25
CA CYS A 133 -8.87 4.51 11.56
C CYS A 133 -9.33 4.03 10.18
N VAL A 134 -8.63 4.43 9.12
CA VAL A 134 -8.91 3.97 7.76
C VAL A 134 -7.76 3.13 7.24
N ALA A 135 -7.99 1.83 7.07
CA ALA A 135 -7.06 0.91 6.44
C ALA A 135 -7.46 0.68 4.97
N VAL A 136 -6.55 0.98 4.05
CA VAL A 136 -6.75 0.74 2.61
C VAL A 136 -5.97 -0.50 2.20
N THR A 137 -6.63 -1.41 1.49
CA THR A 137 -5.99 -2.61 0.95
C THR A 137 -6.64 -3.04 -0.35
N ASN A 138 -5.95 -3.91 -1.08
CA ASN A 138 -6.46 -4.49 -2.31
C ASN A 138 -7.37 -5.70 -2.04
N GLY A 139 -8.28 -5.98 -2.98
CA GLY A 139 -8.97 -7.26 -3.01
C GLY A 139 -8.05 -8.41 -3.45
N ALA A 140 -8.41 -9.65 -3.13
CA ALA A 140 -7.63 -10.84 -3.49
C ALA A 140 -7.42 -10.98 -5.00
N GLU A 141 -8.36 -10.48 -5.81
CA GLU A 141 -8.33 -10.54 -7.28
C GLU A 141 -7.65 -9.32 -7.94
N HIS A 142 -7.03 -8.44 -7.13
CA HIS A 142 -6.37 -7.24 -7.66
C HIS A 142 -5.32 -7.60 -8.72
N LEU A 143 -5.40 -6.96 -9.89
CA LEU A 143 -4.52 -7.18 -11.05
C LEU A 143 -4.40 -8.66 -11.50
N ARG A 144 -5.45 -9.46 -11.32
CA ARG A 144 -5.46 -10.90 -11.66
C ARG A 144 -5.02 -11.17 -13.10
N SER A 145 -5.52 -10.40 -14.07
CA SER A 145 -5.18 -10.58 -15.48
C SER A 145 -3.69 -10.32 -15.74
N LEU A 146 -3.15 -9.24 -15.18
CA LEU A 146 -1.72 -8.91 -15.31
C LEU A 146 -0.84 -9.97 -14.63
N ARG A 147 -1.21 -10.42 -13.44
CA ARG A 147 -0.50 -11.53 -12.76
C ARG A 147 -0.50 -12.81 -13.59
N GLY A 148 -1.63 -13.14 -14.21
CA GLY A 148 -1.74 -14.30 -15.09
C GLY A 148 -0.88 -14.21 -16.35
N LEU A 149 -0.70 -13.00 -16.91
CA LEU A 149 0.23 -12.75 -18.02
C LEU A 149 1.66 -13.01 -17.59
N ILE A 150 2.09 -12.43 -16.47
CA ILE A 150 3.44 -12.60 -15.91
C ILE A 150 3.70 -14.09 -15.63
N GLU A 151 2.76 -14.79 -15.01
CA GLU A 151 2.91 -16.21 -14.69
C GLU A 151 3.08 -17.07 -15.96
N ARG A 152 2.34 -16.79 -17.03
CA ARG A 152 2.50 -17.49 -18.32
C ARG A 152 3.87 -17.22 -18.94
N ALA A 153 4.33 -15.97 -18.95
CA ALA A 153 5.63 -15.60 -19.53
C ALA A 153 6.79 -16.26 -18.76
N VAL A 154 6.75 -16.25 -17.43
CA VAL A 154 7.75 -16.91 -16.60
C VAL A 154 7.69 -18.43 -16.77
N TRP A 155 6.49 -19.00 -16.81
CA TRP A 155 6.31 -20.46 -16.99
C TRP A 155 6.87 -20.95 -18.33
N ALA A 156 6.74 -20.16 -19.39
CA ALA A 156 7.34 -20.47 -20.69
C ALA A 156 8.86 -20.61 -20.63
N SER A 157 9.51 -19.85 -19.73
CA SER A 157 10.98 -19.90 -19.52
C SER A 157 11.40 -20.91 -18.44
N THR A 158 10.53 -21.13 -17.46
CA THR A 158 10.80 -21.98 -16.29
C THR A 158 9.55 -22.82 -16.00
N PRO A 159 9.38 -23.96 -16.71
CA PRO A 159 8.22 -24.82 -16.50
C PRO A 159 8.05 -25.27 -15.05
N GLY A 160 6.83 -25.22 -14.57
CA GLY A 160 6.50 -25.54 -13.18
C GLY A 160 6.59 -24.37 -12.19
N TRP A 161 7.14 -23.23 -12.60
CA TRP A 161 7.11 -22.04 -11.76
C TRP A 161 5.67 -21.58 -11.49
N ARG A 162 5.40 -21.13 -10.28
CA ARG A 162 4.13 -20.52 -9.89
C ARG A 162 4.42 -19.25 -9.11
N MET A 163 3.65 -18.23 -9.41
CA MET A 163 3.69 -17.01 -8.62
C MET A 163 3.23 -17.34 -7.20
N ARG A 164 4.08 -17.08 -6.21
CA ARG A 164 3.66 -17.15 -4.82
C ARG A 164 2.56 -16.11 -4.59
N ALA A 165 1.59 -16.47 -3.74
CA ALA A 165 0.61 -15.50 -3.29
C ALA A 165 1.36 -14.24 -2.83
N PRO A 166 0.95 -13.04 -3.26
CA PRO A 166 1.56 -11.81 -2.77
C PRO A 166 1.51 -11.80 -1.23
N THR A 167 2.52 -11.23 -0.59
CA THR A 167 2.46 -10.96 0.86
C THR A 167 1.15 -10.27 1.25
N GLY A 168 0.60 -9.43 0.36
CA GLY A 168 -0.72 -8.81 0.48
C GLY A 168 -1.92 -9.75 0.55
N ALA A 169 -1.78 -11.06 0.28
CA ALA A 169 -2.86 -12.03 0.54
C ALA A 169 -3.13 -12.23 2.04
N ALA A 170 -2.21 -11.82 2.89
CA ALA A 170 -2.36 -11.91 4.35
C ALA A 170 -3.31 -10.84 4.93
N PHE A 171 -3.48 -9.69 4.25
CA PHE A 171 -4.45 -8.65 4.59
C PHE A 171 -5.11 -8.13 3.31
N THR A 172 -6.40 -8.42 3.12
CA THR A 172 -7.15 -8.10 1.92
C THR A 172 -8.51 -7.51 2.28
N ALA A 173 -9.22 -6.96 1.31
CA ALA A 173 -10.59 -6.50 1.49
C ALA A 173 -11.56 -7.62 1.95
N GLN A 174 -11.20 -8.89 1.79
CA GLN A 174 -12.01 -10.04 2.20
C GLN A 174 -11.80 -10.44 3.66
N ASN A 175 -10.60 -10.22 4.21
CA ASN A 175 -10.26 -10.68 5.57
C ASN A 175 -9.85 -9.54 6.53
N GLY A 176 -9.68 -8.32 6.03
CA GLY A 176 -9.18 -7.18 6.80
C GLY A 176 -10.11 -6.77 7.94
N ALA A 177 -11.43 -6.77 7.70
CA ALA A 177 -12.40 -6.41 8.72
C ALA A 177 -12.31 -7.33 9.97
N ALA A 178 -12.19 -8.64 9.76
CA ALA A 178 -12.03 -9.59 10.87
C ALA A 178 -10.72 -9.37 11.64
N GLN A 179 -9.64 -8.99 10.94
CA GLN A 179 -8.36 -8.71 11.59
C GLN A 179 -8.38 -7.38 12.36
N LEU A 180 -9.02 -6.34 11.84
CA LEU A 180 -9.19 -5.06 12.53
C LEU A 180 -10.10 -5.17 13.75
N GLY A 181 -11.12 -6.03 13.72
CA GLY A 181 -12.05 -6.25 14.81
C GLY A 181 -11.43 -6.77 16.11
N VAL A 182 -10.13 -7.11 16.12
CA VAL A 182 -9.41 -7.47 17.36
C VAL A 182 -9.09 -6.25 18.24
N ALA A 183 -9.07 -5.04 17.66
CA ALA A 183 -8.70 -3.80 18.37
C ALA A 183 -9.70 -2.65 18.16
N PHE A 184 -10.57 -2.75 17.15
CA PHE A 184 -11.60 -1.75 16.85
C PHE A 184 -12.98 -2.33 17.09
N HIS A 185 -13.83 -1.59 17.83
CA HIS A 185 -15.18 -2.05 18.19
C HIS A 185 -16.13 -2.11 17.00
N GLU A 186 -15.97 -1.18 16.06
CA GLU A 186 -16.81 -1.08 14.88
C GLU A 186 -15.92 -1.05 13.65
N VAL A 187 -16.13 -1.99 12.71
CA VAL A 187 -15.36 -2.10 11.47
C VAL A 187 -16.31 -2.26 10.31
N THR A 188 -16.24 -1.31 9.38
CA THR A 188 -17.02 -1.33 8.14
C THR A 188 -16.09 -1.50 6.94
N CYS A 189 -16.37 -2.48 6.09
CA CYS A 189 -15.67 -2.63 4.82
C CYS A 189 -16.42 -1.85 3.72
N ILE A 190 -15.81 -0.75 3.25
CA ILE A 190 -16.37 0.11 2.22
C ILE A 190 -15.63 -0.14 0.90
N ARG A 191 -16.39 -0.22 -0.18
CA ARG A 191 -15.85 -0.35 -1.53
C ARG A 191 -16.32 0.84 -2.38
N PRO A 192 -15.49 1.35 -3.29
CA PRO A 192 -15.96 2.33 -4.26
C PRO A 192 -17.16 1.77 -5.04
N SER A 193 -18.18 2.58 -5.24
CA SER A 193 -19.31 2.22 -6.10
C SER A 193 -18.91 2.15 -7.57
N GLN A 194 -17.91 2.91 -7.95
CA GLN A 194 -17.35 2.92 -9.29
C GLN A 194 -16.37 1.76 -9.46
N VAL A 195 -16.61 0.91 -10.45
CA VAL A 195 -15.65 -0.12 -10.86
C VAL A 195 -14.75 0.47 -11.95
N SER A 196 -13.46 0.53 -11.67
CA SER A 196 -12.44 0.93 -12.64
C SER A 196 -11.64 -0.28 -13.11
N GLN A 197 -11.22 -0.23 -14.37
CA GLN A 197 -10.29 -1.20 -14.94
C GLN A 197 -8.95 -0.50 -15.19
N VAL A 198 -7.85 -1.23 -15.06
CA VAL A 198 -6.54 -0.74 -15.50
C VAL A 198 -6.40 -1.10 -16.97
N VAL A 199 -6.38 -0.08 -17.82
CA VAL A 199 -6.20 -0.21 -19.28
C VAL A 199 -4.82 0.30 -19.63
N ILE A 200 -3.92 -0.62 -20.02
CA ILE A 200 -2.53 -0.29 -20.32
C ILE A 200 -2.39 -0.24 -21.84
N GLU A 201 -2.34 0.96 -22.41
CA GLU A 201 -2.12 1.20 -23.84
C GLU A 201 -0.62 1.27 -24.18
N ASP A 202 0.22 1.66 -23.21
CA ASP A 202 1.67 1.74 -23.36
C ASP A 202 2.34 0.56 -22.65
N ALA A 203 2.87 -0.37 -23.42
CA ALA A 203 3.56 -1.55 -22.92
C ALA A 203 4.74 -1.20 -21.97
N THR A 204 5.32 0.00 -22.07
CA THR A 204 6.40 0.42 -21.16
C THR A 204 5.93 0.55 -19.71
N VAL A 205 4.66 0.89 -19.49
CA VAL A 205 4.05 0.96 -18.15
C VAL A 205 3.95 -0.44 -17.53
N ALA A 206 3.50 -1.43 -18.31
CA ALA A 206 3.46 -2.82 -17.87
C ALA A 206 4.86 -3.35 -17.61
N ALA A 207 5.79 -3.12 -18.52
CA ALA A 207 7.18 -3.56 -18.41
C ALA A 207 7.88 -2.95 -17.18
N ASP A 208 7.71 -1.66 -16.89
CA ASP A 208 8.28 -1.03 -15.70
C ASP A 208 7.72 -1.66 -14.42
N TYR A 209 6.40 -1.87 -14.37
CA TYR A 209 5.75 -2.55 -13.23
C TYR A 209 6.29 -3.98 -13.04
N VAL A 210 6.35 -4.77 -14.10
CA VAL A 210 6.80 -6.18 -14.06
C VAL A 210 8.28 -6.26 -13.69
N ASN A 211 9.13 -5.39 -14.23
CA ASN A 211 10.55 -5.31 -13.86
C ASN A 211 10.75 -5.03 -12.35
N ARG A 212 9.88 -4.20 -11.75
CA ARG A 212 9.93 -3.90 -10.32
C ARG A 212 9.39 -5.04 -9.45
N LEU A 213 8.53 -5.90 -10.00
CA LEU A 213 8.05 -7.09 -9.32
C LEU A 213 9.10 -8.18 -9.20
N ALA A 214 10.10 -8.25 -10.07
CA ALA A 214 11.13 -9.29 -10.06
C ALA A 214 11.81 -9.39 -8.69
N SER A 215 12.14 -8.26 -8.07
CA SER A 215 12.72 -8.21 -6.71
C SER A 215 11.72 -8.63 -5.63
N HIS A 216 10.44 -8.41 -5.85
CA HIS A 216 9.38 -8.75 -4.91
C HIS A 216 9.08 -10.26 -4.89
N TYR A 217 9.10 -10.90 -6.05
CA TYR A 217 8.78 -12.32 -6.17
C TYR A 217 10.01 -13.24 -6.14
N GLN A 218 11.22 -12.69 -6.06
CA GLN A 218 12.48 -13.48 -6.10
C GLN A 218 12.47 -14.49 -7.26
N VAL A 219 12.13 -14.00 -8.45
CA VAL A 219 11.98 -14.85 -9.63
C VAL A 219 13.35 -15.27 -10.12
N GLU A 220 13.70 -16.55 -9.94
CA GLU A 220 14.80 -17.18 -10.65
C GLU A 220 14.23 -17.79 -11.94
N VAL A 221 14.66 -17.26 -13.08
CA VAL A 221 14.23 -17.73 -14.39
C VAL A 221 15.43 -18.22 -15.21
N ALA A 222 15.17 -19.17 -16.09
CA ALA A 222 16.20 -19.73 -16.97
C ALA A 222 16.70 -18.72 -18.02
N ARG A 223 15.88 -17.71 -18.35
CA ARG A 223 16.21 -16.61 -19.27
C ARG A 223 16.48 -15.31 -18.50
N PRO A 224 17.25 -14.37 -19.05
CA PRO A 224 17.35 -13.03 -18.49
C PRO A 224 15.97 -12.41 -18.29
N TRP A 225 15.71 -11.80 -17.12
CA TRP A 225 14.41 -11.25 -16.76
C TRP A 225 13.85 -10.26 -17.78
N ARG A 226 14.72 -9.45 -18.41
CA ARG A 226 14.34 -8.51 -19.49
C ARG A 226 13.68 -9.20 -20.69
N GLU A 227 14.10 -10.42 -21.00
CA GLU A 227 13.52 -11.20 -22.09
C GLU A 227 12.17 -11.79 -21.71
N VAL A 228 12.02 -12.20 -20.43
CA VAL A 228 10.73 -12.66 -19.90
C VAL A 228 9.72 -11.52 -19.90
N VAL A 229 10.14 -10.32 -19.54
CA VAL A 229 9.28 -9.12 -19.54
C VAL A 229 8.80 -8.74 -20.94
N SER A 230 9.60 -8.94 -21.98
CA SER A 230 9.17 -8.68 -23.36
C SER A 230 8.11 -9.64 -23.89
N ASP A 231 7.86 -10.76 -23.19
CA ASP A 231 6.81 -11.73 -23.54
C ASP A 231 5.46 -11.41 -22.83
N VAL A 232 5.41 -10.40 -21.93
CA VAL A 232 4.22 -9.92 -21.21
C VAL A 232 3.53 -8.79 -21.96
#